data_53d0e8c412510fa81703ac66e02316a8
#
_entry.id   53d0e8c412510fa81703ac66e02316a8
#
_cell.length_a   1.000
_cell.length_b   1.000
_cell.length_c   1.000
_cell.angle_alpha   90.00
_cell.angle_beta   90.00
_cell.angle_gamma   90.00
#
_symmetry.space_group_name_H-M   'P 1'
#
loop_
_entity.id
_entity.type
_entity.pdbx_description
1 polymer ?
#
loop_
_entity_poly.entity_id
_entity_poly.type
_entity_poly.pdbx_seq_one_letter_code
_entity_poly.pdbx_strand_id
1 'polypeptide(L)'
;IGQPDSVAISPDGSFAVIAIENERNEDINDEMIPQLPEGVLAMLDMTGGVQYVDLTGLADIAPSDPEPEFVDVNDLGETVITLQENNHLAVVDKGGNILNHFSAGWVELNNIDTKKDGVYNPVDSRTSRREPDAVVWIDNDHFATANEGDYKLKGYQGTHKRGGSRGWTIWNKDGTVVYESGATFETALAEAGFWPDKRAGKKGVEPESVTVGTFEGTRYIFVGAERADAVGVYDA
;
A
#
# COMPACT_ATOMS: atom_id res chain seq x y z
N ILE A 1 -16.77 7.35 -13.27
CA ILE A 1 -16.01 6.18 -12.79
C ILE A 1 -14.57 6.43 -13.19
N GLY A 2 -13.65 6.20 -12.29
CA GLY A 2 -12.24 6.51 -12.44
C GLY A 2 -11.42 5.48 -13.23
N GLN A 3 -10.15 5.41 -12.96
CA GLN A 3 -9.16 4.51 -13.58
C GLN A 3 -9.10 3.22 -12.78
N PRO A 4 -9.25 2.03 -13.41
CA PRO A 4 -9.01 0.77 -12.71
C PRO A 4 -7.51 0.58 -12.55
N ASP A 5 -7.07 0.46 -11.32
CA ASP A 5 -5.65 0.30 -11.00
C ASP A 5 -5.28 -1.15 -10.68
N SER A 6 -6.10 -1.80 -9.89
CA SER A 6 -5.88 -3.20 -9.53
C SER A 6 -7.15 -4.04 -9.66
N VAL A 7 -6.96 -5.32 -9.98
CA VAL A 7 -8.05 -6.30 -10.07
C VAL A 7 -7.63 -7.62 -9.41
N ALA A 8 -8.51 -8.21 -8.61
CA ALA A 8 -8.36 -9.54 -8.07
C ALA A 8 -9.62 -10.39 -8.31
N ILE A 9 -9.42 -11.70 -8.47
CA ILE A 9 -10.51 -12.67 -8.61
C ILE A 9 -10.56 -13.48 -7.34
N SER A 10 -11.78 -13.68 -6.79
CA SER A 10 -11.97 -14.54 -5.62
C SER A 10 -11.42 -15.95 -5.87
N PRO A 11 -10.83 -16.61 -4.87
CA PRO A 11 -10.25 -17.96 -5.05
C PRO A 11 -11.26 -19.01 -5.57
N ASP A 12 -12.55 -18.85 -5.27
CA ASP A 12 -13.63 -19.71 -5.77
C ASP A 12 -14.11 -19.33 -7.19
N GLY A 13 -13.59 -18.23 -7.77
CA GLY A 13 -13.95 -17.73 -9.09
C GLY A 13 -15.36 -17.14 -9.17
N SER A 14 -16.04 -16.86 -8.06
CA SER A 14 -17.44 -16.40 -8.06
C SER A 14 -17.60 -14.90 -8.30
N PHE A 15 -16.57 -14.09 -8.00
CA PHE A 15 -16.57 -12.64 -8.24
C PHE A 15 -15.15 -12.11 -8.47
N ALA A 16 -15.09 -10.91 -9.01
CA ALA A 16 -13.86 -10.12 -9.10
C ALA A 16 -14.05 -8.79 -8.35
N VAL A 17 -12.96 -8.23 -7.86
CA VAL A 17 -12.92 -6.90 -7.25
C VAL A 17 -11.95 -6.02 -8.02
N ILE A 18 -12.26 -4.74 -8.10
CA ILE A 18 -11.51 -3.77 -8.89
C ILE A 18 -11.37 -2.51 -8.05
N ALA A 19 -10.14 -2.11 -7.76
CA ALA A 19 -9.83 -0.78 -7.26
C ALA A 19 -10.00 0.22 -8.40
N ILE A 20 -10.79 1.24 -8.20
CA ILE A 20 -11.03 2.30 -9.20
C ILE A 20 -10.73 3.63 -8.53
N GLU A 21 -9.58 4.18 -8.83
CA GLU A 21 -9.17 5.49 -8.35
C GLU A 21 -9.65 6.63 -9.25
N ASN A 22 -9.53 7.86 -8.78
CA ASN A 22 -9.80 9.05 -9.59
C ASN A 22 -8.61 9.44 -10.47
N GLU A 23 -7.41 9.05 -10.11
CA GLU A 23 -6.13 9.57 -10.63
C GLU A 23 -6.07 11.10 -10.57
N ARG A 24 -5.69 11.61 -9.43
CA ARG A 24 -5.63 13.05 -9.16
C ARG A 24 -4.74 13.76 -10.17
N ASN A 25 -5.23 14.87 -10.69
CA ASN A 25 -4.48 15.67 -11.62
C ASN A 25 -3.53 16.61 -10.89
N GLU A 26 -2.24 16.36 -10.98
CA GLU A 26 -1.18 17.17 -10.36
C GLU A 26 -1.08 18.60 -10.93
N ASP A 27 -1.62 18.85 -12.12
CA ASP A 27 -1.55 20.14 -12.81
C ASP A 27 -2.66 21.12 -12.37
N ILE A 28 -3.64 20.68 -11.59
CA ILE A 28 -4.74 21.53 -11.15
C ILE A 28 -4.70 21.81 -9.64
N ASN A 29 -5.18 22.99 -9.25
CA ASN A 29 -5.32 23.41 -7.85
C ASN A 29 -4.04 23.24 -6.99
N ASP A 30 -2.84 23.33 -7.60
CA ASP A 30 -1.58 23.10 -6.91
C ASP A 30 -1.50 21.73 -6.20
N GLU A 31 -2.02 20.67 -6.82
CA GLU A 31 -2.12 19.31 -6.23
C GLU A 31 -2.99 19.26 -4.96
N MET A 32 -3.89 20.22 -4.78
CA MET A 32 -4.75 20.26 -3.57
C MET A 32 -5.85 19.21 -3.64
N ILE A 33 -6.11 18.55 -2.53
CA ILE A 33 -7.17 17.57 -2.33
C ILE A 33 -8.29 18.12 -1.42
N PRO A 34 -9.51 17.63 -1.55
CA PRO A 34 -9.98 16.55 -2.40
C PRO A 34 -10.11 16.94 -3.88
N GLN A 35 -9.95 15.96 -4.78
CA GLN A 35 -10.29 16.08 -6.21
C GLN A 35 -11.38 15.04 -6.53
N LEU A 36 -12.55 15.49 -6.94
CA LEU A 36 -13.69 14.62 -7.24
C LEU A 36 -13.75 14.26 -8.75
N PRO A 37 -14.36 13.13 -9.13
CA PRO A 37 -15.13 12.21 -8.29
C PRO A 37 -14.26 11.33 -7.39
N GLU A 38 -14.84 10.82 -6.32
CA GLU A 38 -14.23 9.87 -5.40
C GLU A 38 -13.90 8.54 -6.10
N GLY A 39 -12.81 7.87 -5.68
CA GLY A 39 -12.54 6.50 -6.04
C GLY A 39 -13.47 5.51 -5.35
N VAL A 40 -13.63 4.32 -5.91
CA VAL A 40 -14.58 3.30 -5.43
C VAL A 40 -14.01 1.90 -5.56
N LEU A 41 -14.49 0.95 -4.73
CA LEU A 41 -14.31 -0.46 -5.01
C LEU A 41 -15.47 -0.97 -5.86
N ALA A 42 -15.19 -1.56 -7.01
CA ALA A 42 -16.19 -2.28 -7.78
C ALA A 42 -16.08 -3.79 -7.52
N MET A 43 -17.23 -4.42 -7.30
CA MET A 43 -17.36 -5.88 -7.15
C MET A 43 -18.21 -6.40 -8.31
N LEU A 44 -17.64 -7.28 -9.12
CA LEU A 44 -18.27 -7.86 -10.30
C LEU A 44 -18.58 -9.32 -10.03
N ASP A 45 -19.86 -9.71 -9.97
CA ASP A 45 -20.21 -11.12 -9.97
C ASP A 45 -20.07 -11.72 -11.38
N MET A 46 -19.76 -13.02 -11.47
CA MET A 46 -19.51 -13.68 -12.75
C MET A 46 -20.79 -13.88 -13.59
N THR A 47 -21.96 -13.44 -13.12
CA THR A 47 -23.19 -13.38 -13.89
C THR A 47 -23.41 -12.00 -14.56
N GLY A 48 -22.54 -11.03 -14.28
CA GLY A 48 -22.48 -9.70 -14.88
C GLY A 48 -23.12 -8.60 -14.01
N GLY A 49 -23.45 -8.88 -12.75
CA GLY A 49 -23.86 -7.87 -11.78
C GLY A 49 -22.66 -7.06 -11.30
N VAL A 50 -22.79 -5.75 -11.20
CA VAL A 50 -21.75 -4.86 -10.63
C VAL A 50 -22.34 -4.15 -9.42
N GLN A 51 -21.60 -4.21 -8.31
CA GLN A 51 -21.86 -3.44 -7.10
C GLN A 51 -20.69 -2.48 -6.87
N TYR A 52 -20.99 -1.24 -6.51
CA TYR A 52 -19.99 -0.29 -6.06
C TYR A 52 -20.04 -0.14 -4.55
N VAL A 53 -18.89 -0.22 -3.90
CA VAL A 53 -18.73 0.00 -2.46
C VAL A 53 -18.19 1.39 -2.26
N ASP A 54 -18.92 2.20 -1.51
CA ASP A 54 -18.53 3.55 -1.12
C ASP A 54 -17.44 3.47 -0.03
N LEU A 55 -16.29 4.10 -0.28
CA LEU A 55 -15.15 4.14 0.62
C LEU A 55 -15.00 5.53 1.27
N THR A 56 -15.92 6.46 1.00
CA THR A 56 -15.88 7.80 1.57
C THR A 56 -16.07 7.78 3.09
N GLY A 57 -15.40 8.68 3.78
CA GLY A 57 -15.50 8.79 5.24
C GLY A 57 -14.71 7.77 6.04
N LEU A 58 -14.04 6.79 5.39
CA LEU A 58 -13.25 5.78 6.10
C LEU A 58 -11.92 6.34 6.62
N ALA A 59 -11.24 7.13 5.82
CA ALA A 59 -9.93 7.67 6.14
C ALA A 59 -10.01 9.03 6.84
N ASP A 60 -9.01 9.33 7.68
CA ASP A 60 -8.84 10.67 8.27
C ASP A 60 -8.26 11.67 7.26
N ILE A 61 -7.45 11.19 6.32
CA ILE A 61 -6.85 12.00 5.26
C ILE A 61 -7.79 11.98 4.07
N ALA A 62 -8.20 13.15 3.59
CA ALA A 62 -9.09 13.33 2.45
C ALA A 62 -10.31 12.38 2.46
N PRO A 63 -11.16 12.39 3.51
CA PRO A 63 -12.23 11.41 3.66
C PRO A 63 -13.27 11.38 2.54
N SER A 64 -13.41 12.47 1.78
CA SER A 64 -14.32 12.55 0.65
C SER A 64 -13.67 12.19 -0.70
N ASP A 65 -12.43 11.76 -0.68
CA ASP A 65 -11.60 11.52 -1.85
C ASP A 65 -10.72 10.27 -1.59
N PRO A 66 -11.35 9.08 -1.44
CA PRO A 66 -10.60 7.83 -1.34
C PRO A 66 -9.93 7.50 -2.67
N GLU A 67 -8.67 7.10 -2.61
CA GLU A 67 -7.89 6.60 -3.75
C GLU A 67 -7.55 5.12 -3.50
N PRO A 68 -8.43 4.22 -3.94
CA PRO A 68 -8.18 2.79 -3.84
C PRO A 68 -7.18 2.36 -4.92
N GLU A 69 -6.05 1.81 -4.47
CA GLU A 69 -4.91 1.45 -5.29
C GLU A 69 -4.86 -0.06 -5.58
N PHE A 70 -4.80 -0.86 -4.54
CA PHE A 70 -4.60 -2.29 -4.69
C PHE A 70 -5.65 -3.10 -3.93
N VAL A 71 -5.98 -4.29 -4.48
CA VAL A 71 -6.95 -5.22 -3.88
C VAL A 71 -6.44 -6.65 -3.92
N ASP A 72 -6.79 -7.43 -2.90
CA ASP A 72 -6.64 -8.88 -2.91
C ASP A 72 -7.80 -9.55 -2.16
N VAL A 73 -8.09 -10.82 -2.46
CA VAL A 73 -9.23 -11.58 -1.92
C VAL A 73 -8.74 -12.87 -1.26
N ASN A 74 -9.11 -13.10 0.01
CA ASN A 74 -8.77 -14.33 0.74
C ASN A 74 -9.76 -15.49 0.46
N ASP A 75 -9.47 -16.66 1.04
CA ASP A 75 -10.29 -17.87 0.86
C ASP A 75 -11.72 -17.76 1.46
N LEU A 76 -11.97 -16.79 2.33
CA LEU A 76 -13.30 -16.49 2.87
C LEU A 76 -14.11 -15.55 1.97
N GLY A 77 -13.49 -15.02 0.90
CA GLY A 77 -14.07 -14.00 0.04
C GLY A 77 -14.04 -12.60 0.65
N GLU A 78 -13.18 -12.37 1.64
CA GLU A 78 -12.93 -11.03 2.18
C GLU A 78 -11.89 -10.32 1.30
N THR A 79 -12.18 -9.11 0.90
CA THR A 79 -11.31 -8.24 0.11
C THR A 79 -10.57 -7.29 1.03
N VAL A 80 -9.25 -7.21 0.92
CA VAL A 80 -8.46 -6.13 1.48
C VAL A 80 -8.18 -5.09 0.39
N ILE A 81 -8.22 -3.80 0.77
CA ILE A 81 -8.03 -2.66 -0.13
C ILE A 81 -7.04 -1.69 0.49
N THR A 82 -6.06 -1.26 -0.27
CA THR A 82 -5.22 -0.11 0.08
C THR A 82 -5.88 1.17 -0.43
N LEU A 83 -5.86 2.20 0.40
CA LEU A 83 -6.15 3.58 0.04
C LEU A 83 -4.84 4.35 0.26
N GLN A 84 -3.94 4.27 -0.72
CA GLN A 84 -2.54 4.65 -0.57
C GLN A 84 -2.39 6.09 -0.09
N GLU A 85 -2.89 7.03 -0.84
CA GLU A 85 -2.76 8.45 -0.56
C GLU A 85 -3.56 8.90 0.67
N ASN A 86 -4.57 8.13 1.05
CA ASN A 86 -5.30 8.33 2.31
C ASN A 86 -4.56 7.70 3.51
N ASN A 87 -3.46 6.97 3.27
CA ASN A 87 -2.72 6.21 4.28
C ASN A 87 -3.65 5.31 5.11
N HIS A 88 -4.51 4.55 4.42
CA HIS A 88 -5.60 3.79 5.03
C HIS A 88 -5.78 2.42 4.39
N LEU A 89 -6.41 1.51 5.10
CA LEU A 89 -6.72 0.15 4.67
C LEU A 89 -8.17 -0.17 5.04
N ALA A 90 -8.84 -0.95 4.21
CA ALA A 90 -10.17 -1.46 4.52
C ALA A 90 -10.28 -2.97 4.19
N VAL A 91 -11.14 -3.66 4.92
CA VAL A 91 -11.51 -5.06 4.68
C VAL A 91 -13.01 -5.12 4.44
N VAL A 92 -13.42 -5.73 3.33
CA VAL A 92 -14.80 -5.78 2.85
C VAL A 92 -15.22 -7.23 2.64
N ASP A 93 -16.42 -7.60 3.04
CA ASP A 93 -16.96 -8.94 2.76
C ASP A 93 -17.44 -9.08 1.31
N LYS A 94 -17.74 -10.31 0.88
CA LYS A 94 -18.26 -10.60 -0.46
C LYS A 94 -19.63 -9.97 -0.76
N GLY A 95 -20.30 -9.41 0.23
CA GLY A 95 -21.57 -8.67 0.08
C GLY A 95 -21.36 -7.17 -0.04
N GLY A 96 -20.11 -6.67 0.00
CA GLY A 96 -19.78 -5.25 -0.05
C GLY A 96 -19.92 -4.53 1.29
N ASN A 97 -20.01 -5.23 2.41
CA ASN A 97 -20.05 -4.61 3.73
C ASN A 97 -18.62 -4.38 4.25
N ILE A 98 -18.33 -3.19 4.73
CA ILE A 98 -17.06 -2.89 5.41
C ILE A 98 -17.02 -3.68 6.73
N LEU A 99 -16.09 -4.63 6.83
CA LEU A 99 -15.86 -5.41 8.04
C LEU A 99 -14.98 -4.68 9.03
N ASN A 100 -13.93 -4.05 8.51
CA ASN A 100 -12.99 -3.24 9.28
C ASN A 100 -12.31 -2.20 8.38
N HIS A 101 -11.83 -1.12 8.98
CA HIS A 101 -10.96 -0.16 8.32
C HIS A 101 -10.06 0.54 9.35
N PHE A 102 -8.86 0.94 8.97
CA PHE A 102 -7.92 1.56 9.90
C PHE A 102 -6.83 2.34 9.14
N SER A 103 -6.28 3.33 9.82
CA SER A 103 -5.12 4.05 9.31
C SER A 103 -3.90 3.14 9.23
N ALA A 104 -3.15 3.21 8.14
CA ALA A 104 -1.85 2.55 8.03
C ALA A 104 -0.80 3.15 8.99
N GLY A 105 -1.09 4.29 9.60
CA GLY A 105 -0.29 4.89 10.65
C GLY A 105 1.09 5.36 10.19
N TRP A 106 2.03 5.40 11.13
CA TRP A 106 3.35 5.99 10.97
C TRP A 106 4.43 5.01 11.39
N VAL A 107 5.61 5.12 10.77
CA VAL A 107 6.81 4.36 11.13
C VAL A 107 7.92 5.34 11.50
N GLU A 108 8.60 5.07 12.62
CA GLU A 108 9.86 5.72 12.96
C GLU A 108 11.00 4.98 12.26
N LEU A 109 11.56 5.60 11.23
CA LEU A 109 12.70 5.09 10.51
C LEU A 109 13.97 5.63 11.14
N ASN A 110 14.79 4.72 11.64
CA ASN A 110 16.12 5.02 12.17
C ASN A 110 17.17 4.32 11.31
N ASN A 111 18.36 4.88 11.25
CA ASN A 111 19.46 4.34 10.45
C ASN A 111 19.09 4.26 8.95
N ILE A 112 18.58 5.35 8.41
CA ILE A 112 18.33 5.51 6.97
C ILE A 112 19.32 6.51 6.38
N ASP A 113 19.54 6.39 5.08
CA ASP A 113 20.27 7.41 4.33
C ASP A 113 19.27 8.35 3.62
N THR A 114 19.44 9.66 3.83
CA THR A 114 18.60 10.68 3.19
C THR A 114 19.38 11.59 2.24
N LYS A 115 20.64 11.26 1.97
CA LYS A 115 21.54 12.11 1.17
C LYS A 115 21.87 11.45 -0.17
N LYS A 116 21.71 12.22 -1.23
CA LYS A 116 22.15 11.85 -2.57
C LYS A 116 23.60 12.28 -2.75
N ASP A 117 24.54 11.47 -2.32
CA ASP A 117 25.98 11.77 -2.37
C ASP A 117 26.84 10.61 -2.91
N GLY A 118 26.20 9.54 -3.39
CA GLY A 118 26.84 8.38 -4.01
C GLY A 118 27.36 7.34 -3.00
N VAL A 119 27.03 7.50 -1.72
CA VAL A 119 27.47 6.57 -0.67
C VAL A 119 26.29 6.23 0.23
N TYR A 120 26.05 4.95 0.47
CA TYR A 120 25.05 4.54 1.49
C TYR A 120 25.61 4.80 2.90
N ASN A 121 25.04 5.79 3.58
CA ASN A 121 25.45 6.18 4.94
C ASN A 121 24.20 6.36 5.83
N PRO A 122 23.69 5.28 6.46
CA PRO A 122 22.44 5.27 7.21
C PRO A 122 22.57 5.87 8.61
N VAL A 123 22.67 7.18 8.72
CA VAL A 123 22.83 7.91 9.98
C VAL A 123 21.66 8.81 10.34
N ASP A 124 20.71 8.93 9.43
CA ASP A 124 19.55 9.80 9.60
C ASP A 124 18.35 9.06 10.20
N SER A 125 17.35 9.83 10.65
CA SER A 125 16.07 9.32 11.15
C SER A 125 14.93 10.20 10.70
N ARG A 126 13.76 9.61 10.48
CA ARG A 126 12.52 10.34 10.24
C ARG A 126 11.29 9.52 10.60
N THR A 127 10.17 10.18 10.85
CA THR A 127 8.85 9.54 10.94
C THR A 127 8.15 9.71 9.60
N SER A 128 7.64 8.62 9.04
CA SER A 128 6.92 8.61 7.76
C SER A 128 5.60 7.88 7.87
N ARG A 129 4.58 8.31 7.10
CA ARG A 129 3.39 7.50 6.86
C ARG A 129 3.81 6.25 6.09
N ARG A 130 3.07 5.15 6.26
CA ARG A 130 3.33 3.93 5.47
C ARG A 130 2.90 4.13 4.02
N GLU A 131 1.70 4.64 3.80
CA GLU A 131 1.09 4.80 2.48
C GLU A 131 1.26 3.53 1.65
N PRO A 132 0.57 2.44 2.02
CA PRO A 132 0.70 1.16 1.36
C PRO A 132 0.12 1.23 -0.05
N ASP A 133 0.92 0.80 -1.03
CA ASP A 133 0.50 0.59 -2.40
C ASP A 133 -0.05 -0.84 -2.54
N ALA A 134 0.78 -1.83 -2.82
CA ALA A 134 0.33 -3.20 -2.99
C ALA A 134 -0.01 -3.91 -1.68
N VAL A 135 -0.96 -4.85 -1.79
CA VAL A 135 -1.38 -5.72 -0.70
C VAL A 135 -1.60 -7.15 -1.18
N VAL A 136 -1.35 -8.13 -0.31
CA VAL A 136 -1.64 -9.55 -0.56
C VAL A 136 -2.01 -10.26 0.73
N TRP A 137 -3.04 -11.11 0.70
CA TRP A 137 -3.36 -11.99 1.81
C TRP A 137 -2.30 -13.09 1.97
N ILE A 138 -1.80 -13.26 3.19
CA ILE A 138 -0.95 -14.38 3.58
C ILE A 138 -1.82 -15.59 3.94
N ASP A 139 -2.85 -15.35 4.70
CA ASP A 139 -3.89 -16.30 5.11
C ASP A 139 -5.23 -15.57 5.33
N ASN A 140 -6.22 -16.20 5.96
CA ASN A 140 -7.51 -15.56 6.19
C ASN A 140 -7.53 -14.47 7.28
N ASP A 141 -6.45 -14.32 8.02
CA ASP A 141 -6.36 -13.38 9.13
C ASP A 141 -5.22 -12.36 8.96
N HIS A 142 -4.22 -12.66 8.09
CA HIS A 142 -3.05 -11.83 7.90
C HIS A 142 -2.82 -11.46 6.44
N PHE A 143 -2.38 -10.24 6.21
CA PHE A 143 -1.96 -9.76 4.90
C PHE A 143 -0.68 -8.93 5.00
N ALA A 144 0.05 -8.83 3.90
CA ALA A 144 1.25 -8.01 3.78
C ALA A 144 1.00 -6.81 2.88
N THR A 145 1.65 -5.68 3.19
CA THR A 145 1.65 -4.48 2.34
C THR A 145 3.07 -4.06 1.98
N ALA A 146 3.27 -3.64 0.73
CA ALA A 146 4.43 -2.87 0.32
C ALA A 146 4.12 -1.38 0.52
N ASN A 147 5.01 -0.64 1.19
CA ASN A 147 4.73 0.73 1.63
C ASN A 147 5.55 1.72 0.80
N GLU A 148 5.18 1.89 -0.45
CA GLU A 148 5.86 2.76 -1.39
C GLU A 148 5.81 4.22 -0.96
N GLY A 149 4.61 4.66 -0.64
CA GLY A 149 4.29 6.02 -0.29
C GLY A 149 4.07 6.93 -1.48
N ASP A 150 3.04 7.72 -1.41
CA ASP A 150 2.90 8.86 -2.27
C ASP A 150 3.52 10.10 -1.63
N TYR A 151 3.82 11.08 -2.44
CA TYR A 151 4.88 12.00 -2.09
C TYR A 151 4.45 13.22 -1.31
N LYS A 152 3.29 13.81 -1.57
CA LYS A 152 2.95 15.12 -1.01
C LYS A 152 1.45 15.33 -0.88
N LEU A 153 0.94 15.21 0.31
CA LEU A 153 -0.36 15.79 0.61
C LEU A 153 -0.24 17.30 0.77
N LYS A 154 -0.15 18.04 -0.34
CA LYS A 154 -0.21 19.49 -0.31
C LYS A 154 -1.64 19.93 0.07
N GLY A 155 -1.71 20.88 0.99
CA GLY A 155 -2.96 21.53 1.35
C GLY A 155 -3.85 20.83 2.36
N TYR A 156 -3.58 19.58 2.73
CA TYR A 156 -4.33 18.89 3.76
C TYR A 156 -3.70 19.10 5.14
N GLN A 157 -4.35 19.83 6.02
CA GLN A 157 -4.01 20.07 7.45
C GLN A 157 -2.52 20.34 7.75
N GLY A 158 -1.79 20.94 6.83
CA GLY A 158 -0.36 21.25 7.04
C GLY A 158 0.55 20.03 7.11
N THR A 159 0.12 18.88 6.62
CA THR A 159 0.91 17.66 6.60
C THR A 159 1.91 17.68 5.44
N HIS A 160 3.04 18.34 5.62
CA HIS A 160 4.16 18.30 4.68
C HIS A 160 5.10 17.10 4.91
N LYS A 161 4.67 16.13 5.68
CA LYS A 161 5.51 14.96 5.97
C LYS A 161 5.43 14.00 4.80
N ARG A 162 6.61 13.55 4.36
CA ARG A 162 6.75 12.60 3.27
C ARG A 162 6.07 11.27 3.60
N GLY A 163 5.41 10.68 2.62
CA GLY A 163 4.93 9.31 2.66
C GLY A 163 6.02 8.30 2.37
N GLY A 164 5.68 7.02 2.51
CA GLY A 164 6.55 5.88 2.26
C GLY A 164 7.45 5.52 3.43
N SER A 165 7.25 4.34 3.99
CA SER A 165 8.07 3.84 5.09
C SER A 165 9.32 3.11 4.64
N ARG A 166 9.62 3.05 3.34
CA ARG A 166 10.78 2.37 2.74
C ARG A 166 10.85 0.88 3.02
N GLY A 167 9.77 0.31 3.48
CA GLY A 167 9.67 -1.06 3.94
C GLY A 167 8.31 -1.67 3.66
N TRP A 168 8.04 -2.77 4.33
CA TRP A 168 6.82 -3.52 4.18
C TRP A 168 6.31 -3.98 5.56
N THR A 169 5.01 -4.28 5.64
CA THR A 169 4.34 -4.55 6.92
C THR A 169 3.48 -5.80 6.79
N ILE A 170 3.44 -6.66 7.83
CA ILE A 170 2.40 -7.69 8.00
C ILE A 170 1.37 -7.17 9.00
N TRP A 171 0.12 -7.30 8.62
CA TRP A 171 -1.04 -6.90 9.40
C TRP A 171 -1.89 -8.10 9.77
N ASN A 172 -2.49 -8.06 10.95
CA ASN A 172 -3.73 -8.79 11.19
C ASN A 172 -4.89 -7.97 10.60
N LYS A 173 -5.94 -8.62 10.10
CA LYS A 173 -7.11 -7.94 9.51
C LYS A 173 -7.88 -7.04 10.50
N ASP A 174 -7.58 -7.11 11.79
CA ASP A 174 -8.10 -6.19 12.79
C ASP A 174 -7.35 -4.84 12.86
N GLY A 175 -6.28 -4.67 12.07
CA GLY A 175 -5.45 -3.47 12.02
C GLY A 175 -4.20 -3.53 12.91
N THR A 176 -3.98 -4.64 13.62
CA THR A 176 -2.77 -4.81 14.43
C THR A 176 -1.57 -5.12 13.53
N VAL A 177 -0.46 -4.40 13.72
CA VAL A 177 0.81 -4.68 13.06
C VAL A 177 1.44 -5.93 13.70
N VAL A 178 1.67 -6.95 12.90
CA VAL A 178 2.33 -8.20 13.30
C VAL A 178 3.84 -8.13 13.06
N TYR A 179 4.22 -7.55 11.93
CA TYR A 179 5.62 -7.35 11.56
C TYR A 179 5.80 -6.02 10.84
N GLU A 180 6.91 -5.34 11.09
CA GLU A 180 7.31 -4.11 10.41
C GLU A 180 8.79 -4.21 10.05
N SER A 181 9.11 -4.11 8.77
CA SER A 181 10.51 -4.18 8.31
C SER A 181 11.31 -2.94 8.70
N GLY A 182 10.67 -1.80 8.86
CA GLY A 182 11.35 -0.53 9.10
C GLY A 182 12.45 -0.29 8.05
N ALA A 183 13.65 0.08 8.51
CA ALA A 183 14.78 0.30 7.63
C ALA A 183 15.54 -0.99 7.23
N THR A 184 15.19 -2.16 7.77
CA THR A 184 15.98 -3.39 7.54
C THR A 184 15.92 -3.87 6.11
N PHE A 185 14.78 -3.69 5.43
CA PHE A 185 14.64 -4.03 4.02
C PHE A 185 15.59 -3.19 3.15
N GLU A 186 15.56 -1.88 3.33
CA GLU A 186 16.43 -0.94 2.61
C GLU A 186 17.92 -1.23 2.89
N THR A 187 18.26 -1.50 4.15
CA THR A 187 19.63 -1.82 4.56
C THR A 187 20.14 -3.09 3.88
N ALA A 188 19.32 -4.15 3.87
CA ALA A 188 19.70 -5.42 3.24
C ALA A 188 19.95 -5.26 1.73
N LEU A 189 19.11 -4.49 1.03
CA LEU A 189 19.28 -4.20 -0.39
C LEU A 189 20.53 -3.35 -0.65
N ALA A 190 20.78 -2.35 0.18
CA ALA A 190 21.96 -1.50 0.06
C ALA A 190 23.27 -2.29 0.29
N GLU A 191 23.32 -3.18 1.29
CA GLU A 191 24.44 -4.08 1.56
C GLU A 191 24.69 -5.07 0.42
N ALA A 192 23.61 -5.49 -0.27
CA ALA A 192 23.70 -6.32 -1.47
C ALA A 192 24.13 -5.53 -2.73
N GLY A 193 24.30 -4.21 -2.65
CA GLY A 193 24.75 -3.36 -3.76
C GLY A 193 23.63 -2.74 -4.59
N PHE A 194 22.37 -2.78 -4.12
CA PHE A 194 21.19 -2.27 -4.82
C PHE A 194 20.69 -0.92 -4.28
N TRP A 195 21.58 -0.08 -3.75
CA TRP A 195 21.21 1.22 -3.21
C TRP A 195 20.86 2.24 -4.30
N PRO A 196 19.61 2.77 -4.36
CA PRO A 196 19.21 3.78 -5.32
C PRO A 196 19.53 5.20 -4.81
N ASP A 197 20.79 5.62 -4.80
CA ASP A 197 21.27 6.89 -4.26
C ASP A 197 20.44 8.12 -4.71
N LYS A 198 19.95 8.10 -5.94
CA LYS A 198 19.10 9.18 -6.47
C LYS A 198 17.78 9.35 -5.72
N ARG A 199 17.35 8.32 -5.00
CA ARG A 199 16.10 8.27 -4.22
C ARG A 199 16.34 8.46 -2.72
N ALA A 200 17.58 8.53 -2.25
CA ALA A 200 17.95 8.66 -0.84
C ALA A 200 17.15 9.73 -0.09
N GLY A 201 17.08 10.93 -0.64
CA GLY A 201 16.31 12.03 -0.03
C GLY A 201 14.79 11.95 -0.22
N LYS A 202 14.27 10.89 -0.87
CA LYS A 202 12.84 10.69 -1.17
C LYS A 202 12.33 9.43 -0.49
N LYS A 203 11.97 8.42 -1.27
CA LYS A 203 11.32 7.19 -0.86
C LYS A 203 12.28 5.98 -0.73
N GLY A 204 13.60 6.18 -0.95
CA GLY A 204 14.62 5.13 -0.85
C GLY A 204 14.44 4.03 -1.89
N VAL A 205 14.34 2.78 -1.45
CA VAL A 205 14.22 1.59 -2.33
C VAL A 205 12.84 1.42 -2.96
N GLU A 206 11.83 2.12 -2.45
CA GLU A 206 10.44 2.11 -2.92
C GLU A 206 9.88 0.70 -3.06
N PRO A 207 9.43 0.09 -1.95
CA PRO A 207 8.66 -1.16 -2.01
C PRO A 207 7.30 -0.88 -2.61
N GLU A 208 7.05 -1.37 -3.82
CA GLU A 208 5.84 -1.09 -4.61
C GLU A 208 4.97 -2.33 -4.81
N SER A 209 5.57 -3.50 -4.85
CA SER A 209 4.84 -4.74 -5.07
C SER A 209 5.09 -5.77 -3.98
N VAL A 210 4.06 -6.56 -3.67
CA VAL A 210 4.14 -7.69 -2.75
C VAL A 210 3.29 -8.85 -3.26
N THR A 211 3.79 -10.07 -3.14
CA THR A 211 3.03 -11.29 -3.44
C THR A 211 3.45 -12.44 -2.56
N VAL A 212 2.63 -13.49 -2.51
CA VAL A 212 2.85 -14.71 -1.72
C VAL A 212 2.88 -15.93 -2.63
N GLY A 213 3.78 -16.84 -2.36
CA GLY A 213 3.87 -18.11 -3.08
C GLY A 213 4.25 -19.25 -2.15
N THR A 214 3.77 -20.47 -2.44
CA THR A 214 4.12 -21.67 -1.68
C THR A 214 5.00 -22.57 -2.53
N PHE A 215 6.19 -22.89 -2.02
CA PHE A 215 7.16 -23.75 -2.67
C PHE A 215 7.54 -24.89 -1.72
N GLU A 216 7.39 -26.13 -2.16
CA GLU A 216 7.69 -27.32 -1.36
C GLU A 216 7.04 -27.33 0.03
N GLY A 217 5.85 -26.73 0.15
CA GLY A 217 5.08 -26.64 1.40
C GLY A 217 5.47 -25.47 2.32
N THR A 218 6.49 -24.70 1.97
CA THR A 218 6.85 -23.45 2.66
C THR A 218 6.26 -22.25 1.92
N ARG A 219 5.62 -21.39 2.68
CA ARG A 219 5.06 -20.13 2.17
C ARG A 219 6.10 -19.02 2.27
N TYR A 220 6.21 -18.24 1.20
CA TYR A 220 7.14 -17.11 1.11
C TYR A 220 6.41 -15.84 0.72
N ILE A 221 6.89 -14.71 1.24
CA ILE A 221 6.48 -13.37 0.85
C ILE A 221 7.60 -12.80 -0.04
N PHE A 222 7.21 -12.25 -1.19
CA PHE A 222 8.10 -11.59 -2.13
C PHE A 222 7.76 -10.10 -2.14
N VAL A 223 8.74 -9.25 -1.87
CA VAL A 223 8.58 -7.80 -1.84
C VAL A 223 9.46 -7.19 -2.91
N GLY A 224 8.85 -6.56 -3.91
CA GLY A 224 9.55 -5.87 -4.98
C GLY A 224 9.94 -4.45 -4.56
N ALA A 225 11.20 -4.10 -4.76
CA ALA A 225 11.74 -2.76 -4.55
C ALA A 225 12.04 -2.12 -5.91
N GLU A 226 11.12 -1.29 -6.41
CA GLU A 226 11.13 -0.75 -7.76
C GLU A 226 12.45 -0.03 -8.08
N ARG A 227 12.85 0.89 -7.20
CA ARG A 227 14.04 1.73 -7.45
C ARG A 227 15.36 1.05 -7.13
N ALA A 228 15.31 -0.10 -6.49
CA ALA A 228 16.49 -0.92 -6.21
C ALA A 228 16.68 -2.07 -7.23
N ASP A 229 15.76 -2.22 -8.19
CA ASP A 229 15.77 -3.32 -9.18
C ASP A 229 15.93 -4.71 -8.50
N ALA A 230 15.27 -4.92 -7.36
CA ALA A 230 15.49 -6.10 -6.51
C ALA A 230 14.19 -6.63 -5.90
N VAL A 231 14.22 -7.89 -5.47
CA VAL A 231 13.13 -8.55 -4.76
C VAL A 231 13.66 -9.15 -3.46
N GLY A 232 13.05 -8.77 -2.33
CA GLY A 232 13.26 -9.45 -1.06
C GLY A 232 12.38 -10.68 -0.95
N VAL A 233 12.91 -11.76 -0.37
CA VAL A 233 12.18 -13.01 -0.14
C VAL A 233 12.23 -13.35 1.35
N TYR A 234 11.06 -13.60 1.93
CA TYR A 234 10.90 -13.85 3.37
C TYR A 234 10.06 -15.11 3.59
N ASP A 235 10.34 -15.83 4.68
CA ASP A 235 9.43 -16.87 5.16
C ASP A 235 8.17 -16.20 5.73
N ALA A 236 6.97 -16.73 5.39
CA ALA A 236 5.67 -16.19 5.79
C ALA A 236 5.15 -16.84 7.08
#